data_a1e86e142a7b5e509c81ef29179163f1
#
_entry.id   a1e86e142a7b5e509c81ef29179163f1
#
_cell.length_a   1.000
_cell.length_b   1.000
_cell.length_c   1.000
_cell.angle_alpha   90.00
_cell.angle_beta   90.00
_cell.angle_gamma   90.00
#
_symmetry.space_group_name_H-M   'P 1'
#
loop_
_entity.id
_entity.type
_entity.pdbx_description
1 polymer ?
#
loop_
_entity_poly.entity_id
_entity_poly.type
_entity_poly.pdbx_seq_one_letter_code
_entity_poly.pdbx_strand_id
1 'polypeptide(L)'
;MSTHAATATAVPQKTPLLQSRLGSFLAVVPLSIWVVNHLWDNLAAFYGSAAWQTSVTQYKHPYAQILTFIIVMLPLLFHTGWGVVRLFSFRPNNLAYPYYGNVKYLVQRVAAVGVLFFLGAHIWLAFLQPRLIYGGAEPFAAIAYEMRWHAPTIMVYTLGVLGTAYHLANGLQGFAMGWGLLASERSMRRFEPWSIVIFLVLLGMGWGALFALYKAGGTEEVMQERARIMQARGVQTDH
;
A
#
# COMPACT_ATOMS: atom_id res chain seq x y z
N MET A 1 -37.75 49.70 13.44
CA MET A 1 -36.69 49.03 14.27
C MET A 1 -36.59 47.58 13.83
N SER A 2 -35.62 47.29 12.99
CA SER A 2 -35.41 45.94 12.46
C SER A 2 -34.18 45.36 13.17
N THR A 3 -34.41 44.35 14.01
CA THR A 3 -33.33 43.64 14.74
C THR A 3 -32.74 42.61 13.83
N HIS A 4 -31.53 42.91 13.30
CA HIS A 4 -30.67 41.90 12.66
C HIS A 4 -30.16 40.93 13.74
N ALA A 5 -30.79 39.75 13.81
CA ALA A 5 -30.24 38.64 14.55
C ALA A 5 -28.93 38.15 13.83
N ALA A 6 -27.80 38.44 14.45
CA ALA A 6 -26.53 37.91 14.00
C ALA A 6 -26.55 36.39 14.19
N THR A 7 -26.58 35.65 13.09
CA THR A 7 -26.34 34.19 13.07
C THR A 7 -24.92 33.93 13.55
N ALA A 8 -24.81 33.46 14.79
CA ALA A 8 -23.53 32.99 15.33
C ALA A 8 -23.03 31.83 14.45
N THR A 9 -21.97 32.07 13.68
CA THR A 9 -21.26 31.01 12.94
C THR A 9 -20.69 30.02 13.96
N ALA A 10 -21.20 28.79 13.94
CA ALA A 10 -20.70 27.72 14.79
C ALA A 10 -19.19 27.56 14.60
N VAL A 11 -18.43 27.77 15.65
CA VAL A 11 -16.98 27.53 15.68
C VAL A 11 -16.78 26.05 15.36
N PRO A 12 -15.96 25.70 14.35
CA PRO A 12 -15.71 24.31 14.02
C PRO A 12 -15.16 23.58 15.26
N GLN A 13 -15.88 22.58 15.75
CA GLN A 13 -15.41 21.74 16.85
C GLN A 13 -14.08 21.10 16.41
N LYS A 14 -12.99 21.48 17.07
CA LYS A 14 -11.68 20.86 16.90
C LYS A 14 -11.84 19.39 17.28
N THR A 15 -11.69 18.48 16.31
CA THR A 15 -11.58 17.05 16.60
C THR A 15 -10.53 16.85 17.69
N PRO A 16 -10.80 16.05 18.74
CA PRO A 16 -9.84 15.82 19.80
C PRO A 16 -8.48 15.41 19.21
N LEU A 17 -7.41 16.03 19.67
CA LEU A 17 -6.03 15.79 19.21
C LEU A 17 -5.68 14.29 19.17
N LEU A 18 -6.20 13.53 20.14
CA LEU A 18 -6.01 12.09 20.21
C LEU A 18 -6.60 11.35 19.00
N GLN A 19 -7.82 11.70 18.56
CA GLN A 19 -8.46 11.04 17.42
C GLN A 19 -7.73 11.33 16.10
N SER A 20 -7.25 12.57 15.90
CA SER A 20 -6.50 12.91 14.69
C SER A 20 -5.11 12.28 14.66
N ARG A 21 -4.49 12.06 15.82
CA ARG A 21 -3.15 11.46 15.94
C ARG A 21 -3.19 9.93 15.91
N LEU A 22 -4.21 9.30 16.48
CA LEU A 22 -4.32 7.84 16.50
C LEU A 22 -4.34 7.25 15.09
N GLY A 23 -5.12 7.84 14.17
CA GLY A 23 -5.16 7.39 12.77
C GLY A 23 -3.79 7.44 12.09
N SER A 24 -3.01 8.50 12.33
CA SER A 24 -1.66 8.61 11.78
C SER A 24 -0.66 7.66 12.46
N PHE A 25 -0.80 7.42 13.75
CA PHE A 25 0.03 6.46 14.48
C PHE A 25 -0.17 5.04 13.98
N LEU A 26 -1.42 4.60 13.84
CA LEU A 26 -1.76 3.27 13.32
C LEU A 26 -1.31 3.06 11.87
N ALA A 27 -1.28 4.14 11.07
CA ALA A 27 -0.73 4.07 9.73
C ALA A 27 0.79 3.90 9.73
N VAL A 28 1.48 4.72 10.51
CA VAL A 28 2.94 4.82 10.39
C VAL A 28 3.63 3.67 11.10
N VAL A 29 3.28 3.36 12.34
CA VAL A 29 4.08 2.40 13.12
C VAL A 29 3.90 0.96 12.63
N PRO A 30 2.70 0.34 12.67
CA PRO A 30 2.58 -1.05 12.26
C PRO A 30 2.64 -1.21 10.73
N LEU A 31 1.97 -0.33 9.97
CA LEU A 31 1.84 -0.52 8.53
C LEU A 31 3.14 -0.24 7.77
N SER A 32 3.91 0.80 8.14
CA SER A 32 5.19 1.05 7.46
C SER A 32 6.21 -0.05 7.72
N ILE A 33 6.29 -0.55 8.95
CA ILE A 33 7.21 -1.66 9.28
C ILE A 33 6.81 -2.90 8.48
N TRP A 34 5.52 -3.20 8.45
CA TRP A 34 5.02 -4.35 7.70
C TRP A 34 5.23 -4.22 6.19
N VAL A 35 4.95 -3.05 5.59
CA VAL A 35 5.15 -2.82 4.15
C VAL A 35 6.62 -2.98 3.77
N VAL A 36 7.55 -2.44 4.56
CA VAL A 36 8.99 -2.62 4.31
C VAL A 36 9.36 -4.09 4.35
N ASN A 37 8.94 -4.83 5.37
CA ASN A 37 9.19 -6.26 5.47
C ASN A 37 8.55 -7.03 4.32
N HIS A 38 7.30 -6.71 3.97
CA HIS A 38 6.58 -7.36 2.88
C HIS A 38 7.26 -7.15 1.52
N LEU A 39 7.73 -5.94 1.24
CA LEU A 39 8.50 -5.68 0.02
C LEU A 39 9.84 -6.41 0.02
N TRP A 40 10.51 -6.48 1.18
CA TRP A 40 11.75 -7.23 1.35
C TRP A 40 11.55 -8.72 1.09
N ASP A 41 10.53 -9.32 1.70
CA ASP A 41 10.22 -10.75 1.52
C ASP A 41 9.90 -11.09 0.06
N ASN A 42 9.25 -10.19 -0.67
CA ASN A 42 8.95 -10.39 -2.08
C ASN A 42 10.20 -10.35 -2.98
N LEU A 43 11.31 -9.74 -2.55
CA LEU A 43 12.60 -9.83 -3.28
C LEU A 43 13.16 -11.26 -3.32
N ALA A 44 12.66 -12.16 -2.46
CA ALA A 44 12.99 -13.59 -2.56
C ALA A 44 12.62 -14.21 -3.92
N ALA A 45 11.76 -13.55 -4.71
CA ALA A 45 11.48 -13.94 -6.09
C ALA A 45 12.73 -14.00 -6.99
N PHE A 46 13.78 -13.26 -6.69
CA PHE A 46 15.08 -13.37 -7.38
C PHE A 46 15.78 -14.72 -7.16
N TYR A 47 15.45 -15.40 -6.06
CA TYR A 47 16.02 -16.69 -5.69
C TYR A 47 15.13 -17.89 -6.05
N GLY A 48 14.00 -17.64 -6.73
CA GLY A 48 13.10 -18.65 -7.25
C GLY A 48 11.92 -19.03 -6.35
N SER A 49 11.13 -20.00 -6.84
CA SER A 49 9.83 -20.40 -6.26
C SER A 49 9.93 -20.81 -4.78
N ALA A 50 10.87 -21.69 -4.43
CA ALA A 50 11.02 -22.21 -3.07
C ALA A 50 11.36 -21.09 -2.06
N ALA A 51 12.26 -20.19 -2.42
CA ALA A 51 12.67 -19.07 -1.57
C ALA A 51 11.51 -18.10 -1.34
N TRP A 52 10.82 -17.73 -2.41
CA TRP A 52 9.66 -16.83 -2.32
C TRP A 52 8.52 -17.46 -1.50
N GLN A 53 8.19 -18.73 -1.76
CA GLN A 53 7.14 -19.45 -1.06
C GLN A 53 7.41 -19.48 0.46
N THR A 54 8.67 -19.72 0.83
CA THR A 54 9.09 -19.73 2.24
C THR A 54 9.02 -18.35 2.88
N SER A 55 9.42 -17.29 2.15
CA SER A 55 9.45 -15.94 2.70
C SER A 55 8.07 -15.29 2.77
N VAL A 56 7.24 -15.46 1.73
CA VAL A 56 5.99 -14.70 1.57
C VAL A 56 4.77 -15.44 2.09
N THR A 57 4.68 -16.76 1.89
CA THR A 57 3.45 -17.50 2.14
C THR A 57 3.52 -18.50 3.29
N GLN A 58 4.71 -18.89 3.75
CA GLN A 58 4.85 -19.82 4.85
C GLN A 58 4.94 -19.08 6.19
N TYR A 59 4.00 -19.37 7.07
CA TYR A 59 4.01 -18.87 8.44
C TYR A 59 4.78 -19.84 9.33
N LYS A 60 5.90 -19.38 9.88
CA LYS A 60 6.75 -20.17 10.78
C LYS A 60 6.11 -20.49 12.14
N HIS A 61 5.09 -19.72 12.50
CA HIS A 61 4.43 -19.84 13.80
C HIS A 61 2.91 -19.97 13.63
N PRO A 62 2.23 -20.86 14.38
CA PRO A 62 0.79 -21.10 14.24
C PRO A 62 -0.06 -19.84 14.52
N TYR A 63 0.42 -18.92 15.36
CA TYR A 63 -0.28 -17.67 15.66
C TYR A 63 0.07 -16.51 14.71
N ALA A 64 0.97 -16.71 13.76
CA ALA A 64 1.45 -15.61 12.89
C ALA A 64 0.32 -14.98 12.06
N GLN A 65 -0.64 -15.78 11.59
CA GLN A 65 -1.81 -15.28 10.87
C GLN A 65 -2.70 -14.39 11.74
N ILE A 66 -2.94 -14.78 12.98
CA ILE A 66 -3.76 -14.01 13.94
C ILE A 66 -3.04 -12.70 14.29
N LEU A 67 -1.72 -12.76 14.55
CA LEU A 67 -0.93 -11.58 14.82
C LEU A 67 -0.89 -10.62 13.63
N THR A 68 -0.74 -11.13 12.41
CA THR A 68 -0.80 -10.32 11.18
C THR A 68 -2.18 -9.65 11.04
N PHE A 69 -3.26 -10.38 11.32
CA PHE A 69 -4.59 -9.80 11.28
C PHE A 69 -4.74 -8.64 12.30
N ILE A 70 -4.32 -8.84 13.54
CA ILE A 70 -4.46 -7.83 14.60
C ILE A 70 -3.52 -6.63 14.37
N ILE A 71 -2.26 -6.88 14.00
CA ILE A 71 -1.23 -5.84 13.92
C ILE A 71 -1.23 -5.11 12.58
N VAL A 72 -1.73 -5.76 11.51
CA VAL A 72 -1.69 -5.20 10.15
C VAL A 72 -3.09 -4.94 9.62
N MET A 73 -3.95 -5.97 9.56
CA MET A 73 -5.24 -5.83 8.88
C MET A 73 -6.20 -4.89 9.62
N LEU A 74 -6.28 -4.96 10.95
CA LEU A 74 -7.12 -4.03 11.72
C LEU A 74 -6.63 -2.58 11.62
N PRO A 75 -5.33 -2.25 11.83
CA PRO A 75 -4.83 -0.90 11.57
C PRO A 75 -5.03 -0.43 10.13
N LEU A 76 -4.87 -1.31 9.14
CA LEU A 76 -5.09 -1.00 7.74
C LEU A 76 -6.55 -0.62 7.46
N LEU A 77 -7.51 -1.42 7.94
CA LEU A 77 -8.94 -1.13 7.81
C LEU A 77 -9.31 0.20 8.47
N PHE A 78 -8.80 0.44 9.68
CA PHE A 78 -9.02 1.69 10.39
C PHE A 78 -8.41 2.88 9.65
N HIS A 79 -7.15 2.77 9.19
CA HIS A 79 -6.47 3.81 8.44
C HIS A 79 -7.19 4.12 7.12
N THR A 80 -7.60 3.09 6.40
CA THR A 80 -8.33 3.22 5.13
C THR A 80 -9.68 3.89 5.34
N GLY A 81 -10.48 3.41 6.29
CA GLY A 81 -11.78 4.01 6.61
C GLY A 81 -11.67 5.47 7.02
N TRP A 82 -10.72 5.79 7.90
CA TRP A 82 -10.41 7.16 8.29
C TRP A 82 -9.95 8.01 7.11
N GLY A 83 -9.10 7.45 6.24
CA GLY A 83 -8.62 8.11 5.03
C GLY A 83 -9.74 8.45 4.06
N VAL A 84 -10.66 7.52 3.83
CA VAL A 84 -11.85 7.72 2.97
C VAL A 84 -12.72 8.85 3.51
N VAL A 85 -13.03 8.86 4.82
CA VAL A 85 -13.79 9.96 5.43
C VAL A 85 -13.11 11.32 5.20
N ARG A 86 -11.79 11.36 5.29
CA ARG A 86 -11.01 12.58 5.03
C ARG A 86 -10.98 13.02 3.57
N LEU A 87 -11.21 12.13 2.62
CA LEU A 87 -11.32 12.50 1.19
C LEU A 87 -12.56 13.39 0.94
N PHE A 88 -13.67 13.16 1.65
CA PHE A 88 -14.88 14.00 1.51
C PHE A 88 -14.69 15.45 1.97
N SER A 89 -13.69 15.70 2.82
CA SER A 89 -13.32 17.06 3.26
C SER A 89 -12.19 17.68 2.44
N PHE A 90 -11.69 16.98 1.43
CA PHE A 90 -10.60 17.44 0.57
C PHE A 90 -11.06 18.60 -0.33
N ARG A 91 -10.35 19.73 -0.24
CA ARG A 91 -10.58 20.91 -1.08
C ARG A 91 -9.26 21.36 -1.68
N PRO A 92 -8.94 20.97 -2.92
CA PRO A 92 -7.72 21.39 -3.57
C PRO A 92 -7.77 22.89 -3.89
N ASN A 93 -6.68 23.58 -3.64
CA ASN A 93 -6.53 25.00 -3.95
C ASN A 93 -5.29 25.28 -4.81
N ASN A 94 -4.77 24.28 -5.48
CA ASN A 94 -3.53 24.32 -6.25
C ASN A 94 -3.56 25.30 -7.44
N LEU A 95 -4.77 25.55 -7.99
CA LEU A 95 -4.94 26.53 -9.07
C LEU A 95 -4.76 27.97 -8.58
N ALA A 96 -5.22 28.26 -7.35
CA ALA A 96 -5.06 29.59 -6.75
C ALA A 96 -3.71 29.78 -6.06
N TYR A 97 -3.15 28.69 -5.51
CA TYR A 97 -1.90 28.71 -4.75
C TYR A 97 -0.98 27.54 -5.18
N PRO A 98 -0.23 27.69 -6.29
CA PRO A 98 0.58 26.61 -6.87
C PRO A 98 1.93 26.41 -6.15
N TYR A 99 1.91 26.45 -4.82
CA TYR A 99 3.10 26.18 -4.01
C TYR A 99 3.42 24.68 -3.96
N TYR A 100 4.70 24.38 -3.89
CA TYR A 100 5.20 23.00 -3.82
C TYR A 100 4.50 22.13 -2.75
N GLY A 101 4.27 22.68 -1.54
CA GLY A 101 3.55 21.98 -0.47
C GLY A 101 2.11 21.62 -0.83
N ASN A 102 1.39 22.48 -1.57
CA ASN A 102 0.04 22.20 -2.05
C ASN A 102 0.03 21.12 -3.13
N VAL A 103 1.03 21.11 -4.02
CA VAL A 103 1.20 20.06 -5.03
C VAL A 103 1.47 18.72 -4.34
N LYS A 104 2.38 18.67 -3.37
CA LYS A 104 2.63 17.45 -2.56
C LYS A 104 1.37 16.95 -1.87
N TYR A 105 0.58 17.86 -1.29
CA TYR A 105 -0.68 17.52 -0.65
C TYR A 105 -1.69 16.92 -1.64
N LEU A 106 -1.82 17.50 -2.83
CA LEU A 106 -2.67 16.95 -3.90
C LEU A 106 -2.21 15.55 -4.32
N VAL A 107 -0.91 15.40 -4.65
CA VAL A 107 -0.33 14.12 -5.07
C VAL A 107 -0.50 13.06 -3.99
N GLN A 108 -0.35 13.41 -2.70
CA GLN A 108 -0.60 12.51 -1.57
C GLN A 108 -2.05 11.99 -1.57
N ARG A 109 -3.03 12.81 -1.92
CA ARG A 109 -4.45 12.41 -1.99
C ARG A 109 -4.73 11.53 -3.21
N VAL A 110 -4.17 11.89 -4.36
CA VAL A 110 -4.27 11.08 -5.58
C VAL A 110 -3.62 9.71 -5.35
N ALA A 111 -2.43 9.68 -4.76
CA ALA A 111 -1.74 8.43 -4.41
C ALA A 111 -2.57 7.59 -3.43
N ALA A 112 -3.21 8.20 -2.40
CA ALA A 112 -4.06 7.49 -1.46
C ALA A 112 -5.25 6.79 -2.15
N VAL A 113 -5.89 7.47 -3.10
CA VAL A 113 -6.98 6.87 -3.91
C VAL A 113 -6.45 5.74 -4.78
N GLY A 114 -5.32 5.94 -5.44
CA GLY A 114 -4.67 4.88 -6.22
C GLY A 114 -4.30 3.66 -5.39
N VAL A 115 -3.75 3.87 -4.19
CA VAL A 115 -3.43 2.78 -3.24
C VAL A 115 -4.69 2.06 -2.76
N LEU A 116 -5.80 2.76 -2.54
CA LEU A 116 -7.07 2.14 -2.16
C LEU A 116 -7.55 1.12 -3.21
N PHE A 117 -7.55 1.50 -4.49
CA PHE A 117 -7.91 0.59 -5.59
C PHE A 117 -6.89 -0.54 -5.76
N PHE A 118 -5.61 -0.21 -5.72
CA PHE A 118 -4.55 -1.21 -5.76
C PHE A 118 -4.67 -2.23 -4.63
N LEU A 119 -4.93 -1.78 -3.41
CA LEU A 119 -5.07 -2.64 -2.24
C LEU A 119 -6.24 -3.61 -2.40
N GLY A 120 -7.38 -3.15 -2.95
CA GLY A 120 -8.50 -4.01 -3.29
C GLY A 120 -8.11 -5.13 -4.27
N ALA A 121 -7.45 -4.76 -5.38
CA ALA A 121 -6.95 -5.72 -6.36
C ALA A 121 -5.90 -6.67 -5.77
N HIS A 122 -4.97 -6.13 -4.95
CA HIS A 122 -3.92 -6.91 -4.30
C HIS A 122 -4.48 -7.93 -3.30
N ILE A 123 -5.41 -7.52 -2.43
CA ILE A 123 -6.05 -8.44 -1.48
C ILE A 123 -6.84 -9.52 -2.22
N TRP A 124 -7.53 -9.13 -3.31
CA TRP A 124 -8.22 -10.11 -4.14
C TRP A 124 -7.25 -11.14 -4.71
N LEU A 125 -6.23 -10.71 -5.45
CA LEU A 125 -5.31 -11.60 -6.17
C LEU A 125 -4.38 -12.39 -5.24
N ALA A 126 -3.83 -11.76 -4.20
CA ALA A 126 -2.82 -12.38 -3.35
C ALA A 126 -3.40 -13.11 -2.12
N PHE A 127 -4.64 -12.86 -1.77
CA PHE A 127 -5.23 -13.43 -0.56
C PHE A 127 -6.55 -14.18 -0.80
N LEU A 128 -7.56 -13.55 -1.41
CA LEU A 128 -8.90 -14.15 -1.55
C LEU A 128 -8.94 -15.19 -2.67
N GLN A 129 -8.53 -14.82 -3.86
CA GLN A 129 -8.56 -15.70 -5.03
C GLN A 129 -7.76 -17.01 -4.81
N PRO A 130 -6.54 -17.00 -4.27
CA PRO A 130 -5.80 -18.22 -4.02
C PRO A 130 -6.52 -19.18 -3.06
N ARG A 131 -7.18 -18.66 -2.05
CA ARG A 131 -7.95 -19.47 -1.11
C ARG A 131 -9.20 -20.10 -1.74
N LEU A 132 -9.81 -19.37 -2.67
CA LEU A 132 -11.00 -19.84 -3.39
C LEU A 132 -10.63 -20.84 -4.50
N ILE A 133 -9.55 -20.58 -5.26
CA ILE A 133 -9.14 -21.38 -6.42
C ILE A 133 -8.17 -22.50 -6.02
N TYR A 134 -7.14 -22.18 -5.22
CA TYR A 134 -6.08 -23.13 -4.86
C TYR A 134 -6.27 -23.76 -3.50
N GLY A 135 -7.28 -23.35 -2.72
CA GLY A 135 -7.58 -23.86 -1.38
C GLY A 135 -6.50 -23.54 -0.35
N GLY A 136 -5.66 -22.51 -0.58
CA GLY A 136 -4.55 -22.17 0.29
C GLY A 136 -3.87 -20.85 -0.04
N ALA A 137 -2.60 -20.75 0.31
CA ALA A 137 -1.77 -19.61 -0.04
C ALA A 137 -1.50 -19.54 -1.55
N GLU A 138 -1.17 -18.36 -2.03
CA GLU A 138 -0.87 -18.11 -3.43
C GLU A 138 0.37 -18.90 -3.87
N PRO A 139 0.28 -19.71 -4.96
CA PRO A 139 1.45 -20.35 -5.54
C PRO A 139 2.32 -19.34 -6.29
N PHE A 140 3.63 -19.46 -6.16
CA PHE A 140 4.59 -18.63 -6.91
C PHE A 140 4.33 -18.66 -8.42
N ALA A 141 4.10 -19.85 -8.98
CA ALA A 141 3.86 -20.02 -10.40
C ALA A 141 2.60 -19.29 -10.87
N ALA A 142 1.55 -19.17 -10.02
CA ALA A 142 0.34 -18.45 -10.36
C ALA A 142 0.60 -16.94 -10.45
N ILE A 143 1.21 -16.32 -9.43
CA ILE A 143 1.47 -14.89 -9.44
C ILE A 143 2.52 -14.50 -10.49
N ALA A 144 3.56 -15.30 -10.69
CA ALA A 144 4.57 -15.05 -11.70
C ALA A 144 3.98 -15.10 -13.12
N TYR A 145 3.09 -16.06 -13.39
CA TYR A 145 2.37 -16.13 -14.64
C TYR A 145 1.48 -14.89 -14.85
N GLU A 146 0.69 -14.50 -13.84
CA GLU A 146 -0.15 -13.29 -13.89
C GLU A 146 0.68 -12.04 -14.20
N MET A 147 1.82 -11.86 -13.54
CA MET A 147 2.70 -10.72 -13.79
C MET A 147 3.29 -10.71 -15.21
N ARG A 148 3.49 -11.86 -15.82
CA ARG A 148 4.08 -11.97 -17.16
C ARG A 148 3.07 -11.84 -18.27
N TRP A 149 1.92 -12.50 -18.15
CA TRP A 149 1.00 -12.72 -19.27
C TRP A 149 -0.30 -11.92 -19.15
N HIS A 150 -0.62 -11.35 -17.98
CA HIS A 150 -1.81 -10.56 -17.79
C HIS A 150 -1.46 -9.08 -17.64
N ALA A 151 -1.48 -8.35 -18.76
CA ALA A 151 -1.11 -6.94 -18.81
C ALA A 151 -1.85 -6.04 -17.80
N PRO A 152 -3.16 -6.17 -17.55
CA PRO A 152 -3.83 -5.40 -16.51
C PRO A 152 -3.24 -5.61 -15.13
N THR A 153 -2.89 -6.84 -14.75
CA THR A 153 -2.29 -7.16 -13.44
C THR A 153 -0.96 -6.44 -13.26
N ILE A 154 -0.02 -6.60 -14.20
CA ILE A 154 1.29 -5.94 -14.07
C ILE A 154 1.18 -4.41 -14.07
N MET A 155 0.24 -3.83 -14.82
CA MET A 155 0.00 -2.39 -14.82
C MET A 155 -0.53 -1.92 -13.46
N VAL A 156 -1.53 -2.59 -12.90
CA VAL A 156 -2.12 -2.27 -11.59
C VAL A 156 -1.05 -2.38 -10.50
N TYR A 157 -0.23 -3.42 -10.51
CA TYR A 157 0.83 -3.60 -9.53
C TYR A 157 1.95 -2.56 -9.68
N THR A 158 2.36 -2.25 -10.91
CA THR A 158 3.40 -1.23 -11.17
C THR A 158 2.98 0.15 -10.65
N LEU A 159 1.74 0.57 -10.96
CA LEU A 159 1.19 1.83 -10.51
C LEU A 159 0.86 1.81 -9.00
N GLY A 160 0.38 0.67 -8.50
CA GLY A 160 0.06 0.48 -7.09
C GLY A 160 1.30 0.57 -6.20
N VAL A 161 2.40 -0.06 -6.59
CA VAL A 161 3.69 0.04 -5.90
C VAL A 161 4.21 1.47 -5.92
N LEU A 162 4.14 2.15 -7.08
CA LEU A 162 4.51 3.57 -7.20
C LEU A 162 3.70 4.44 -6.22
N GLY A 163 2.37 4.26 -6.21
CA GLY A 163 1.47 4.98 -5.31
C GLY A 163 1.76 4.69 -3.85
N THR A 164 1.99 3.42 -3.49
CA THR A 164 2.30 3.00 -2.11
C THR A 164 3.63 3.57 -1.64
N ALA A 165 4.68 3.50 -2.44
CA ALA A 165 5.99 4.05 -2.12
C ALA A 165 5.92 5.57 -1.87
N TYR A 166 5.22 6.31 -2.75
CA TYR A 166 5.02 7.74 -2.58
C TYR A 166 4.17 8.06 -1.36
N HIS A 167 3.03 7.37 -1.20
CA HIS A 167 2.09 7.59 -0.10
C HIS A 167 2.76 7.37 1.25
N LEU A 168 3.55 6.31 1.38
CA LEU A 168 4.27 6.00 2.62
C LEU A 168 5.38 7.01 2.90
N ALA A 169 6.26 7.28 1.92
CA ALA A 169 7.40 8.20 2.11
C ALA A 169 6.94 9.62 2.47
N ASN A 170 5.97 10.15 1.74
CA ASN A 170 5.41 11.47 2.02
C ASN A 170 4.52 11.45 3.29
N GLY A 171 3.85 10.33 3.57
CA GLY A 171 3.08 10.11 4.78
C GLY A 171 3.93 10.16 6.06
N LEU A 172 5.15 9.61 6.03
CA LEU A 172 6.12 9.71 7.13
C LEU A 172 6.50 11.15 7.45
N GLN A 173 6.72 11.98 6.41
CA GLN A 173 6.96 13.41 6.61
C GLN A 173 5.74 14.09 7.25
N GLY A 174 4.55 13.83 6.74
CA GLY A 174 3.30 14.37 7.29
C GLY A 174 3.05 13.94 8.73
N PHE A 175 3.37 12.69 9.07
CA PHE A 175 3.34 12.17 10.44
C PHE A 175 4.30 12.95 11.33
N ALA A 176 5.57 13.07 10.93
CA ALA A 176 6.59 13.76 11.71
C ALA A 176 6.23 15.24 11.95
N MET A 177 5.61 15.90 10.97
CA MET A 177 5.06 17.25 11.13
C MET A 177 3.89 17.28 12.13
N GLY A 178 2.94 16.38 12.00
CA GLY A 178 1.76 16.30 12.87
C GLY A 178 2.09 15.97 14.33
N TRP A 179 3.20 15.27 14.57
CA TRP A 179 3.68 14.94 15.92
C TRP A 179 4.69 15.95 16.47
N GLY A 180 5.00 17.03 15.72
CA GLY A 180 5.92 18.08 16.15
C GLY A 180 7.41 17.70 16.05
N LEU A 181 7.75 16.56 15.44
CA LEU A 181 9.13 16.15 15.20
C LEU A 181 9.80 17.05 14.14
N LEU A 182 9.01 17.57 13.20
CA LEU A 182 9.42 18.54 12.19
C LEU A 182 8.63 19.84 12.41
N ALA A 183 9.04 20.62 13.43
CA ALA A 183 8.29 21.79 13.87
C ALA A 183 8.74 23.11 13.15
N SER A 184 9.88 23.13 12.47
CA SER A 184 10.41 24.30 11.80
C SER A 184 10.56 24.08 10.28
N GLU A 185 10.49 25.16 9.50
CA GLU A 185 10.74 25.10 8.06
C GLU A 185 12.12 24.49 7.74
N ARG A 186 13.14 24.83 8.54
CA ARG A 186 14.48 24.25 8.41
C ARG A 186 14.47 22.73 8.61
N SER A 187 13.75 22.21 9.60
CA SER A 187 13.66 20.76 9.85
C SER A 187 12.92 20.05 8.73
N MET A 188 11.84 20.64 8.21
CA MET A 188 11.09 20.11 7.07
C MET A 188 11.95 20.03 5.81
N ARG A 189 12.70 21.08 5.48
CA ARG A 189 13.63 21.10 4.34
C ARG A 189 14.76 20.09 4.48
N ARG A 190 15.25 19.85 5.70
CA ARG A 190 16.28 18.81 5.95
C ARG A 190 15.74 17.39 5.82
N PHE A 191 14.46 17.19 6.09
CA PHE A 191 13.82 15.87 5.98
C PHE A 191 13.46 15.54 4.51
N GLU A 192 13.26 16.50 3.65
CA GLU A 192 12.85 16.32 2.26
C GLU A 192 13.72 15.30 1.48
N PRO A 193 15.07 15.39 1.51
CA PRO A 193 15.92 14.39 0.86
C PRO A 193 15.69 12.97 1.38
N TRP A 194 15.44 12.82 2.68
CA TRP A 194 15.15 11.52 3.27
C TRP A 194 13.82 10.93 2.80
N SER A 195 12.80 11.78 2.65
CA SER A 195 11.52 11.36 2.04
C SER A 195 11.73 10.82 0.61
N ILE A 196 12.58 11.48 -0.18
CA ILE A 196 12.93 11.03 -1.53
C ILE A 196 13.71 9.70 -1.48
N VAL A 197 14.69 9.57 -0.59
CA VAL A 197 15.46 8.32 -0.42
C VAL A 197 14.53 7.16 -0.03
N ILE A 198 13.65 7.37 0.94
CA ILE A 198 12.66 6.37 1.36
C ILE A 198 11.76 5.97 0.19
N PHE A 199 11.25 6.94 -0.57
CA PHE A 199 10.46 6.68 -1.76
C PHE A 199 11.20 5.80 -2.77
N LEU A 200 12.45 6.16 -3.12
CA LEU A 200 13.25 5.42 -4.10
C LEU A 200 13.60 4.01 -3.62
N VAL A 201 13.90 3.83 -2.34
CA VAL A 201 14.18 2.51 -1.76
C VAL A 201 12.93 1.62 -1.84
N LEU A 202 11.79 2.11 -1.39
CA LEU A 202 10.52 1.35 -1.43
C LEU A 202 10.11 1.02 -2.87
N LEU A 203 10.25 1.98 -3.78
CA LEU A 203 9.97 1.79 -5.20
C LEU A 203 10.91 0.74 -5.82
N GLY A 204 12.21 0.84 -5.53
CA GLY A 204 13.21 -0.11 -6.01
C GLY A 204 12.95 -1.54 -5.51
N MET A 205 12.59 -1.70 -4.23
CA MET A 205 12.22 -3.00 -3.66
C MET A 205 10.96 -3.56 -4.35
N GLY A 206 9.91 -2.77 -4.45
CA GLY A 206 8.65 -3.24 -5.03
C GLY A 206 8.75 -3.53 -6.53
N TRP A 207 9.31 -2.61 -7.31
CA TRP A 207 9.51 -2.85 -8.75
C TRP A 207 10.55 -3.94 -9.02
N GLY A 208 11.57 -4.08 -8.15
CA GLY A 208 12.51 -5.19 -8.20
C GLY A 208 11.81 -6.54 -8.04
N ALA A 209 10.93 -6.66 -7.05
CA ALA A 209 10.13 -7.86 -6.85
C ALA A 209 9.20 -8.16 -8.03
N LEU A 210 8.51 -7.14 -8.56
CA LEU A 210 7.66 -7.28 -9.76
C LEU A 210 8.49 -7.72 -10.99
N PHE A 211 9.67 -7.15 -11.17
CA PHE A 211 10.57 -7.55 -12.26
C PHE A 211 11.01 -9.02 -12.12
N ALA A 212 11.35 -9.47 -10.90
CA ALA A 212 11.73 -10.86 -10.66
C ALA A 212 10.58 -11.82 -10.97
N LEU A 213 9.36 -11.53 -10.52
CA LEU A 213 8.15 -12.29 -10.82
C LEU A 213 7.83 -12.30 -12.32
N TYR A 214 7.90 -11.13 -12.97
CA TYR A 214 7.69 -11.00 -14.42
C TYR A 214 8.68 -11.86 -15.21
N LYS A 215 9.95 -11.84 -14.83
CA LYS A 215 11.01 -12.64 -15.48
C LYS A 215 10.76 -14.14 -15.26
N ALA A 216 10.45 -14.54 -14.01
CA ALA A 216 10.16 -15.93 -13.67
C ALA A 216 8.94 -16.48 -14.43
N GLY A 217 7.89 -15.69 -14.60
CA GLY A 217 6.66 -16.09 -15.30
C GLY A 217 6.84 -16.42 -16.79
N GLY A 218 7.99 -16.07 -17.38
CA GLY A 218 8.36 -16.45 -18.74
C GLY A 218 9.16 -17.74 -18.84
N THR A 219 9.46 -18.41 -17.73
CA THR A 219 10.24 -19.67 -17.72
C THR A 219 9.35 -20.89 -17.94
N GLU A 220 9.89 -21.92 -18.62
CA GLU A 220 9.19 -23.20 -18.83
C GLU A 220 8.84 -23.87 -17.49
N GLU A 221 9.73 -23.79 -16.50
CA GLU A 221 9.54 -24.35 -15.18
C GLU A 221 8.25 -23.80 -14.53
N VAL A 222 8.08 -22.49 -14.50
CA VAL A 222 6.91 -21.82 -13.93
C VAL A 222 5.64 -22.16 -14.71
N MET A 223 5.71 -22.21 -16.04
CA MET A 223 4.55 -22.59 -16.86
C MET A 223 4.11 -24.03 -16.61
N GLN A 224 5.07 -24.97 -16.50
CA GLN A 224 4.79 -26.37 -16.19
C GLN A 224 4.23 -26.53 -14.77
N GLU A 225 4.81 -25.85 -13.78
CA GLU A 225 4.30 -25.88 -12.39
C GLU A 225 2.87 -25.35 -12.32
N ARG A 226 2.59 -24.21 -12.98
CA ARG A 226 1.24 -23.67 -13.07
C ARG A 226 0.27 -24.66 -13.71
N ALA A 227 0.63 -25.28 -14.82
CA ALA A 227 -0.20 -26.26 -15.50
C ALA A 227 -0.54 -27.46 -14.59
N ARG A 228 0.46 -27.98 -13.85
CA ARG A 228 0.24 -29.06 -12.86
C ARG A 228 -0.73 -28.63 -11.75
N ILE A 229 -0.58 -27.40 -11.22
CA ILE A 229 -1.46 -26.87 -10.18
C ILE A 229 -2.91 -26.77 -10.70
N MET A 230 -3.09 -26.23 -11.90
CA MET A 230 -4.43 -26.09 -12.51
C MET A 230 -5.07 -27.44 -12.78
N GLN A 231 -4.33 -28.39 -13.35
CA GLN A 231 -4.80 -29.76 -13.61
C GLN A 231 -5.20 -30.48 -12.31
N ALA A 232 -4.39 -30.39 -11.26
CA ALA A 232 -4.67 -30.97 -9.96
C ALA A 232 -5.96 -30.42 -9.31
N ARG A 233 -6.42 -29.25 -9.74
CA ARG A 233 -7.62 -28.56 -9.25
C ARG A 233 -8.82 -28.67 -10.19
N GLY A 234 -8.69 -29.38 -11.31
CA GLY A 234 -9.77 -29.52 -12.30
C GLY A 234 -10.16 -28.20 -12.98
N VAL A 235 -9.29 -27.19 -12.94
CA VAL A 235 -9.49 -25.91 -13.61
C VAL A 235 -8.97 -26.02 -15.03
N GLN A 236 -9.86 -25.88 -16.04
CA GLN A 236 -9.42 -25.82 -17.43
C GLN A 236 -8.56 -24.58 -17.66
N THR A 237 -7.38 -24.78 -18.23
CA THR A 237 -6.52 -23.70 -18.69
C THR A 237 -7.03 -23.24 -20.05
N ASP A 238 -7.73 -22.11 -20.09
CA ASP A 238 -7.97 -21.44 -21.35
C ASP A 238 -6.61 -21.01 -21.96
N HIS A 239 -6.36 -21.49 -23.17
CA HIS A 239 -5.14 -21.21 -23.95
C HIS A 239 -5.18 -19.82 -24.57
#